data_44f7bbb0b70a24b28b110b10198c893d
#
_entry.id   44f7bbb0b70a24b28b110b10198c893d
#
_cell.length_a   1.000
_cell.length_b   1.000
_cell.length_c   1.000
_cell.angle_alpha   90.00
_cell.angle_beta   90.00
_cell.angle_gamma   90.00
#
_symmetry.space_group_name_H-M   'P 1'
#
loop_
_entity.id
_entity.type
_entity.pdbx_description
1 polymer ?
#
loop_
_entity_poly.entity_id
_entity_poly.type
_entity_poly.pdbx_seq_one_letter_code
_entity_poly.pdbx_strand_id
1 'polypeptide(L)'
;DEYSYGFRLWDAGFFPEAQQQLTMFVEQNPGHWRATYGRNLLGRAYLDDGKAKEAAPWFLKNYQEDKTGARAGDSLLYLAESMIALDDTRRACIALAEFSETYPALAAGRLQGQYEANRGKVKCD
;
A
#
# COMPACT_ATOMS: atom_id res chain seq x y z
N ASP A 1 20.72 4.07 4.36
CA ASP A 1 20.61 3.34 3.11
C ASP A 1 19.51 3.94 2.22
N GLU A 2 19.33 3.39 1.03
CA GLU A 2 18.39 3.92 0.04
C GLU A 2 16.93 3.89 0.51
N TYR A 3 16.52 2.82 1.20
CA TYR A 3 15.17 2.76 1.77
C TYR A 3 14.99 3.82 2.87
N SER A 4 15.94 3.91 3.78
CA SER A 4 15.85 4.88 4.89
C SER A 4 15.81 6.31 4.38
N TYR A 5 16.55 6.61 3.32
CA TYR A 5 16.49 7.94 2.71
C TYR A 5 15.09 8.21 2.11
N GLY A 6 14.53 7.23 1.40
CA GLY A 6 13.17 7.34 0.88
C GLY A 6 12.14 7.52 1.99
N PHE A 7 12.28 6.79 3.10
CA PHE A 7 11.41 6.95 4.26
C PHE A 7 11.49 8.37 4.83
N ARG A 8 12.70 8.91 5.00
CA ARG A 8 12.86 10.26 5.54
C ARG A 8 12.23 11.32 4.64
N LEU A 9 12.35 11.15 3.31
CA LEU A 9 11.72 12.06 2.37
C LEU A 9 10.19 12.01 2.48
N TRP A 10 9.63 10.80 2.53
CA TRP A 10 8.19 10.63 2.72
C TRP A 10 7.72 11.22 4.05
N ASP A 11 8.43 10.91 5.13
CA ASP A 11 8.07 11.38 6.48
C ASP A 11 8.11 12.89 6.59
N ALA A 12 8.99 13.54 5.83
CA ALA A 12 9.09 15.01 5.79
C ALA A 12 8.10 15.66 4.81
N GLY A 13 7.29 14.85 4.10
CA GLY A 13 6.30 15.37 3.17
C GLY A 13 6.84 15.66 1.76
N PHE A 14 8.07 15.24 1.46
CA PHE A 14 8.66 15.39 0.12
C PHE A 14 8.25 14.20 -0.75
N PHE A 15 6.97 14.16 -1.11
CA PHE A 15 6.39 12.99 -1.78
C PHE A 15 6.98 12.72 -3.18
N PRO A 16 7.13 13.72 -4.07
CA PRO A 16 7.75 13.44 -5.37
C PRO A 16 9.18 12.91 -5.26
N GLU A 17 9.97 13.47 -4.35
CA GLU A 17 11.35 13.02 -4.13
C GLU A 17 11.38 11.62 -3.53
N ALA A 18 10.47 11.32 -2.60
CA ALA A 18 10.32 9.99 -2.03
C ALA A 18 9.94 8.96 -3.11
N GLN A 19 9.05 9.33 -4.02
CA GLN A 19 8.66 8.48 -5.16
C GLN A 19 9.86 8.11 -6.00
N GLN A 20 10.70 9.08 -6.36
CA GLN A 20 11.91 8.82 -7.14
C GLN A 20 12.89 7.90 -6.41
N GLN A 21 13.17 8.22 -5.16
CA GLN A 21 14.13 7.46 -4.36
C GLN A 21 13.68 6.02 -4.12
N LEU A 22 12.40 5.83 -3.78
CA LEU A 22 11.86 4.50 -3.51
C LEU A 22 11.71 3.68 -4.77
N THR A 23 11.40 4.30 -5.92
CA THR A 23 11.38 3.61 -7.21
C THR A 23 12.76 3.03 -7.52
N MET A 24 13.82 3.85 -7.37
CA MET A 24 15.19 3.37 -7.55
C MET A 24 15.50 2.19 -6.63
N PHE A 25 15.13 2.30 -5.36
CA PHE A 25 15.40 1.25 -4.39
C PHE A 25 14.75 -0.07 -4.79
N VAL A 26 13.44 -0.07 -5.09
CA VAL A 26 12.72 -1.32 -5.38
C VAL A 26 13.12 -1.91 -6.73
N GLU A 27 13.47 -1.09 -7.72
CA GLU A 27 13.89 -1.56 -9.02
C GLU A 27 15.30 -2.13 -9.02
N GLN A 28 16.21 -1.54 -8.22
CA GLN A 28 17.60 -1.99 -8.13
C GLN A 28 17.80 -3.12 -7.12
N ASN A 29 16.85 -3.31 -6.18
CA ASN A 29 17.00 -4.25 -5.08
C ASN A 29 15.74 -5.11 -4.89
N PRO A 30 15.23 -5.79 -5.94
CA PRO A 30 13.96 -6.52 -5.83
C PRO A 30 14.00 -7.69 -4.85
N GLY A 31 15.20 -8.26 -4.61
CA GLY A 31 15.39 -9.36 -3.67
C GLY A 31 15.77 -8.93 -2.25
N HIS A 32 15.85 -7.63 -2.00
CA HIS A 32 16.21 -7.12 -0.69
C HIS A 32 15.07 -7.38 0.31
N TRP A 33 15.42 -7.69 1.58
CA TRP A 33 14.39 -7.98 2.58
C TRP A 33 13.47 -6.79 2.86
N ARG A 34 13.93 -5.56 2.59
CA ARG A 34 13.10 -4.34 2.70
C ARG A 34 12.33 -4.01 1.42
N ALA A 35 12.40 -4.84 0.37
CA ALA A 35 11.70 -4.53 -0.87
C ALA A 35 10.18 -4.42 -0.66
N THR A 36 9.59 -5.31 0.17
CA THR A 36 8.17 -5.24 0.48
C THR A 36 7.83 -3.92 1.21
N TYR A 37 8.68 -3.47 2.12
CA TYR A 37 8.53 -2.17 2.79
C TYR A 37 8.64 -1.03 1.78
N GLY A 38 9.62 -1.11 0.88
CA GLY A 38 9.86 -0.10 -0.15
C GLY A 38 8.69 0.04 -1.11
N ARG A 39 8.15 -1.08 -1.60
CA ARG A 39 7.00 -1.06 -2.50
C ARG A 39 5.75 -0.50 -1.82
N ASN A 40 5.51 -0.88 -0.57
CA ASN A 40 4.39 -0.34 0.19
C ASN A 40 4.53 1.16 0.41
N LEU A 41 5.71 1.60 0.83
CA LEU A 41 5.97 3.02 1.09
C LEU A 41 5.91 3.85 -0.20
N LEU A 42 6.37 3.28 -1.32
CA LEU A 42 6.27 3.93 -2.63
C LEU A 42 4.80 4.16 -3.01
N GLY A 43 3.96 3.13 -2.83
CA GLY A 43 2.53 3.30 -3.03
C GLY A 43 1.96 4.42 -2.17
N ARG A 44 2.36 4.47 -0.88
CA ARG A 44 1.91 5.51 0.05
C ARG A 44 2.41 6.90 -0.37
N ALA A 45 3.63 7.00 -0.87
CA ALA A 45 4.18 8.28 -1.33
C ALA A 45 3.35 8.85 -2.50
N TYR A 46 2.83 7.99 -3.37
CA TYR A 46 1.90 8.42 -4.40
C TYR A 46 0.52 8.75 -3.83
N LEU A 47 -0.02 7.87 -2.98
CA LEU A 47 -1.36 8.06 -2.42
C LEU A 47 -1.43 9.34 -1.60
N ASP A 48 -0.43 9.59 -0.75
CA ASP A 48 -0.36 10.80 0.09
C ASP A 48 -0.18 12.07 -0.75
N ASP A 49 0.32 11.92 -1.98
CA ASP A 49 0.47 13.02 -2.94
C ASP A 49 -0.80 13.22 -3.81
N GLY A 50 -1.88 12.53 -3.46
CA GLY A 50 -3.15 12.62 -4.20
C GLY A 50 -3.14 11.87 -5.53
N LYS A 51 -2.20 10.94 -5.71
CA LYS A 51 -2.00 10.19 -6.98
C LYS A 51 -2.41 8.73 -6.81
N ALA A 52 -3.67 8.50 -6.48
CA ALA A 52 -4.20 7.15 -6.24
C ALA A 52 -4.05 6.23 -7.46
N LYS A 53 -4.15 6.78 -8.66
CA LYS A 53 -4.00 5.99 -9.90
C LYS A 53 -2.59 5.43 -10.04
N GLU A 54 -1.58 6.20 -9.68
CA GLU A 54 -0.19 5.78 -9.70
C GLU A 54 0.16 4.89 -8.51
N ALA A 55 -0.52 5.09 -7.37
CA ALA A 55 -0.29 4.31 -6.15
C ALA A 55 -0.77 2.86 -6.28
N ALA A 56 -1.95 2.66 -6.85
CA ALA A 56 -2.62 1.35 -6.89
C ALA A 56 -1.76 0.24 -7.49
N PRO A 57 -1.07 0.44 -8.63
CA PRO A 57 -0.22 -0.62 -9.20
C PRO A 57 0.92 -1.06 -8.29
N TRP A 58 1.50 -0.16 -7.51
CA TRP A 58 2.57 -0.51 -6.58
C TRP A 58 2.07 -1.36 -5.42
N PHE A 59 0.91 -1.02 -4.87
CA PHE A 59 0.28 -1.83 -3.83
C PHE A 59 -0.10 -3.22 -4.34
N LEU A 60 -0.69 -3.29 -5.53
CA LEU A 60 -1.05 -4.56 -6.14
C LEU A 60 0.18 -5.43 -6.38
N LYS A 61 1.23 -4.84 -6.95
CA LYS A 61 2.49 -5.55 -7.21
C LYS A 61 3.07 -6.11 -5.91
N ASN A 62 3.09 -5.30 -4.84
CA ASN A 62 3.66 -5.75 -3.56
C ASN A 62 2.89 -6.93 -2.99
N TYR A 63 1.57 -6.91 -3.07
CA TYR A 63 0.74 -8.02 -2.63
C TYR A 63 0.99 -9.28 -3.48
N GLN A 64 1.08 -9.13 -4.80
CA GLN A 64 1.24 -10.26 -5.73
C GLN A 64 2.64 -10.87 -5.69
N GLU A 65 3.69 -10.07 -5.47
CA GLU A 65 5.08 -10.56 -5.45
C GLU A 65 5.32 -11.56 -4.32
N ASP A 66 4.78 -11.29 -3.13
CA ASP A 66 4.91 -12.20 -1.99
C ASP A 66 3.78 -11.91 -1.00
N LYS A 67 2.76 -12.77 -1.02
CA LYS A 67 1.59 -12.61 -0.14
C LYS A 67 1.91 -12.80 1.34
N THR A 68 3.07 -13.38 1.66
CA THR A 68 3.54 -13.54 3.04
C THR A 68 4.54 -12.45 3.44
N GLY A 69 4.84 -11.52 2.53
CA GLY A 69 5.75 -10.42 2.81
C GLY A 69 5.26 -9.54 3.96
N ALA A 70 6.20 -8.92 4.66
CA ALA A 70 5.92 -8.16 5.88
C ALA A 70 4.91 -7.02 5.68
N ARG A 71 4.82 -6.47 4.47
CA ARG A 71 3.89 -5.38 4.14
C ARG A 71 2.89 -5.74 3.03
N ALA A 72 2.75 -7.03 2.71
CA ALA A 72 1.81 -7.47 1.68
C ALA A 72 0.36 -7.17 2.09
N GLY A 73 -0.01 -7.49 3.33
CA GLY A 73 -1.35 -7.19 3.86
C GLY A 73 -1.62 -5.70 3.92
N ASP A 74 -0.64 -4.92 4.38
CA ASP A 74 -0.72 -3.46 4.38
C ASP A 74 -1.00 -2.94 2.98
N SER A 75 -0.27 -3.45 1.98
CA SER A 75 -0.43 -3.03 0.59
C SER A 75 -1.80 -3.37 0.03
N LEU A 76 -2.33 -4.55 0.35
CA LEU A 76 -3.68 -4.92 -0.09
C LEU A 76 -4.73 -3.96 0.49
N LEU A 77 -4.59 -3.59 1.76
CA LEU A 77 -5.49 -2.63 2.39
C LEU A 77 -5.35 -1.23 1.79
N TYR A 78 -4.12 -0.77 1.53
CA TYR A 78 -3.89 0.50 0.84
C TYR A 78 -4.37 0.47 -0.61
N LEU A 79 -4.35 -0.70 -1.26
CA LEU A 79 -4.96 -0.85 -2.58
C LEU A 79 -6.46 -0.55 -2.51
N ALA A 80 -7.16 -1.10 -1.51
CA ALA A 80 -8.57 -0.78 -1.29
C ALA A 80 -8.76 0.72 -1.08
N GLU A 81 -7.91 1.35 -0.27
CA GLU A 81 -7.97 2.78 -0.01
C GLU A 81 -7.74 3.60 -1.29
N SER A 82 -6.83 3.16 -2.14
CA SER A 82 -6.58 3.79 -3.45
C SER A 82 -7.80 3.69 -4.36
N MET A 83 -8.48 2.53 -4.37
CA MET A 83 -9.69 2.34 -5.16
C MET A 83 -10.85 3.21 -4.66
N ILE A 84 -10.94 3.40 -3.34
CA ILE A 84 -11.91 4.35 -2.75
C ILE A 84 -11.62 5.77 -3.24
N ALA A 85 -10.36 6.18 -3.22
CA ALA A 85 -9.96 7.50 -3.70
C ALA A 85 -10.26 7.69 -5.19
N LEU A 86 -10.24 6.62 -5.97
CA LEU A 86 -10.57 6.62 -7.41
C LEU A 86 -12.06 6.45 -7.67
N ASP A 87 -12.88 6.39 -6.62
CA ASP A 87 -14.31 6.16 -6.70
C ASP A 87 -14.66 4.82 -7.39
N ASP A 88 -13.77 3.85 -7.25
CA ASP A 88 -13.97 2.49 -7.78
C ASP A 88 -14.44 1.58 -6.66
N THR A 89 -15.72 1.70 -6.31
CA THR A 89 -16.33 0.96 -5.20
C THR A 89 -16.23 -0.55 -5.39
N ARG A 90 -16.44 -1.04 -6.61
CA ARG A 90 -16.40 -2.47 -6.89
C ARG A 90 -15.03 -3.07 -6.55
N ARG A 91 -13.95 -2.44 -7.05
CA ARG A 91 -12.59 -2.94 -6.77
C ARG A 91 -12.19 -2.73 -5.32
N ALA A 92 -12.63 -1.64 -4.70
CA ALA A 92 -12.42 -1.42 -3.27
C ALA A 92 -13.03 -2.55 -2.44
N CYS A 93 -14.28 -2.93 -2.75
CA CYS A 93 -14.96 -4.01 -2.02
C CYS A 93 -14.28 -5.36 -2.22
N ILE A 94 -13.80 -5.65 -3.43
CA ILE A 94 -13.05 -6.87 -3.72
C ILE A 94 -11.77 -6.91 -2.88
N ALA A 95 -11.01 -5.82 -2.85
CA ALA A 95 -9.76 -5.76 -2.09
C ALA A 95 -10.00 -5.87 -0.58
N LEU A 96 -11.05 -5.25 -0.06
CA LEU A 96 -11.40 -5.34 1.37
C LEU A 96 -11.79 -6.77 1.75
N ALA A 97 -12.58 -7.45 0.92
CA ALA A 97 -12.96 -8.84 1.17
C ALA A 97 -11.73 -9.77 1.15
N GLU A 98 -10.87 -9.59 0.15
CA GLU A 98 -9.65 -10.40 0.05
C GLU A 98 -8.71 -10.15 1.24
N PHE A 99 -8.62 -8.90 1.69
CA PHE A 99 -7.81 -8.54 2.86
C PHE A 99 -8.29 -9.29 4.11
N SER A 100 -9.57 -9.26 4.42
CA SER A 100 -10.10 -9.92 5.62
C SER A 100 -9.98 -11.45 5.54
N GLU A 101 -10.07 -12.02 4.35
CA GLU A 101 -9.93 -13.47 4.14
C GLU A 101 -8.48 -13.93 4.21
N THR A 102 -7.57 -13.16 3.63
CA THR A 102 -6.15 -13.54 3.54
C THR A 102 -5.37 -13.17 4.80
N TYR A 103 -5.73 -12.06 5.44
CA TYR A 103 -5.00 -11.51 6.60
C TYR A 103 -5.94 -11.28 7.78
N PRO A 104 -6.65 -12.32 8.27
CA PRO A 104 -7.62 -12.13 9.36
C PRO A 104 -6.97 -11.61 10.65
N ALA A 105 -5.73 -12.01 10.94
CA ALA A 105 -5.03 -11.54 12.13
C ALA A 105 -4.70 -10.04 12.05
N LEU A 106 -4.36 -9.54 10.86
CA LEU A 106 -4.13 -8.10 10.66
C LEU A 106 -5.45 -7.33 10.75
N ALA A 107 -6.52 -7.87 10.16
CA ALA A 107 -7.85 -7.26 10.16
C ALA A 107 -8.42 -7.13 11.57
N ALA A 108 -8.12 -8.07 12.44
CA ALA A 108 -8.56 -8.07 13.85
C ALA A 108 -7.53 -7.46 14.80
N GLY A 109 -6.34 -7.13 14.30
CA GLY A 109 -5.20 -6.66 15.11
C GLY A 109 -4.68 -5.31 14.66
N ARG A 110 -3.42 -5.31 14.22
CA ARG A 110 -2.68 -4.07 13.91
C ARG A 110 -3.38 -3.16 12.90
N LEU A 111 -4.09 -3.71 11.92
CA LEU A 111 -4.75 -2.96 10.86
C LEU A 111 -6.27 -2.86 11.02
N GLN A 112 -6.83 -3.25 12.18
CA GLN A 112 -8.27 -3.23 12.42
C GLN A 112 -8.88 -1.85 12.18
N GLY A 113 -8.28 -0.81 12.76
CA GLY A 113 -8.81 0.55 12.65
C GLY A 113 -8.84 1.04 11.20
N GLN A 114 -7.77 0.82 10.45
CA GLN A 114 -7.69 1.20 9.04
C GLN A 114 -8.69 0.40 8.19
N TYR A 115 -8.81 -0.90 8.45
CA TYR A 115 -9.75 -1.77 7.74
C TYR A 115 -11.19 -1.31 7.94
N GLU A 116 -11.59 -1.07 9.19
CA GLU A 116 -12.95 -0.63 9.50
C GLU A 116 -13.24 0.77 8.96
N ALA A 117 -12.26 1.67 9.03
CA ALA A 117 -12.42 3.01 8.45
C ALA A 117 -12.67 2.95 6.94
N ASN A 118 -11.94 2.09 6.23
CA ASN A 118 -12.16 1.92 4.80
C ASN A 118 -13.49 1.25 4.48
N ARG A 119 -13.89 0.26 5.27
CA ARG A 119 -15.21 -0.36 5.11
C ARG A 119 -16.33 0.66 5.25
N GLY A 120 -16.19 1.60 6.17
CA GLY A 120 -17.18 2.65 6.40
C GLY A 120 -17.32 3.65 5.25
N LYS A 121 -16.34 3.69 4.34
CA LYS A 121 -16.35 4.63 3.20
C LYS A 121 -17.04 4.07 1.97
N VAL A 122 -17.33 2.78 1.92
CA VAL A 122 -17.94 2.13 0.76
C VAL A 122 -19.08 1.23 1.21
N LYS A 123 -20.04 1.05 0.31
CA LYS A 123 -21.14 0.13 0.54
C LYS A 123 -20.89 -1.11 -0.31
N CYS A 124 -20.51 -2.21 0.35
CA CYS A 124 -20.29 -3.49 -0.29
C CYS A 124 -21.49 -4.40 -0.07
N ASP A 125 -21.83 -5.16 -1.09
CA ASP A 125 -22.95 -6.12 -1.02
C ASP A 125 -22.60 -7.39 -0.25
#